data_53e15b1868b067afa61b4882c4579fca
#
_entry.id   53e15b1868b067afa61b4882c4579fca
#
_cell.length_a   1.000
_cell.length_b   1.000
_cell.length_c   1.000
_cell.angle_alpha   90.00
_cell.angle_beta   90.00
_cell.angle_gamma   90.00
#
_symmetry.space_group_name_H-M   'P 1'
#
loop_
_entity.id
_entity.type
_entity.pdbx_description
1 polymer ?
#
loop_
_entity_poly.entity_id
_entity_poly.type
_entity_poly.pdbx_seq_one_letter_code
_entity_poly.pdbx_strand_id
1 'polypeptide(L)'
;LFGEIMHVEGAYIHDLRSIYFSDENQGGFHNHWNKAYCMEHTGNPYPTHGLGPVCQILNIHRGDRLNYLVSMSTHQAGMTEYARRTFGKESPEAQQAYLLGDMNTTLIHTVKGKTIQLQYCTVHPRPYSRSHTICGTRGFAQKYPVATISLEDVCSGEADSVTTEELLQRYQHPFTATIGKEGARKGVPNEMNYIMDYRLIYCLHHGLPLDMDVYDAAEWSCITELSEQSVLNGSRPIEIPDFTRGAWEIFPCVAKN
;
A
#
# COMPACT_ATOMS: atom_id res chain seq x y z
N LEU A 1 -15.88 -8.15 -14.56
CA LEU A 1 -16.85 -7.80 -13.52
C LEU A 1 -16.87 -6.31 -13.24
N PHE A 2 -15.69 -5.68 -12.99
CA PHE A 2 -15.57 -4.28 -12.61
C PHE A 2 -15.66 -3.28 -13.79
N GLY A 3 -15.67 -3.78 -15.03
CA GLY A 3 -15.51 -2.93 -16.20
C GLY A 3 -14.09 -2.35 -16.29
N GLU A 4 -13.96 -1.10 -16.74
CA GLU A 4 -12.68 -0.39 -16.75
C GLU A 4 -12.38 0.18 -15.35
N ILE A 5 -11.20 -0.11 -14.80
CA ILE A 5 -10.78 0.44 -13.52
C ILE A 5 -10.30 1.88 -13.73
N MET A 6 -10.91 2.82 -13.02
CA MET A 6 -10.65 4.25 -13.15
C MET A 6 -9.85 4.82 -11.98
N HIS A 7 -10.12 4.31 -10.77
CA HIS A 7 -9.53 4.81 -9.54
C HIS A 7 -9.27 3.68 -8.56
N VAL A 8 -8.16 3.79 -7.83
CA VAL A 8 -7.85 2.87 -6.73
C VAL A 8 -7.30 3.64 -5.53
N GLU A 9 -7.46 3.07 -4.34
CA GLU A 9 -6.87 3.62 -3.12
C GLU A 9 -6.01 2.57 -2.42
N GLY A 10 -4.85 3.02 -1.94
CA GLY A 10 -3.97 2.24 -1.08
C GLY A 10 -3.53 3.05 0.13
N ALA A 11 -3.16 2.39 1.21
CA ALA A 11 -2.69 3.07 2.40
C ALA A 11 -1.75 2.21 3.25
N TYR A 12 -0.98 2.86 4.11
CA TYR A 12 -0.40 2.27 5.31
C TYR A 12 -0.78 3.13 6.51
N ILE A 13 -1.83 2.73 7.20
CA ILE A 13 -2.33 3.38 8.40
C ILE A 13 -2.21 2.39 9.55
N HIS A 14 -1.34 2.71 10.51
CA HIS A 14 -1.00 1.81 11.59
C HIS A 14 -0.48 2.61 12.79
N ASP A 15 -1.10 2.53 13.94
CA ASP A 15 -0.60 3.21 15.14
C ASP A 15 0.70 2.54 15.62
N LEU A 16 1.83 3.19 15.39
CA LEU A 16 3.16 2.73 15.78
C LEU A 16 3.81 3.63 16.85
N ARG A 17 3.06 4.55 17.47
CA ARG A 17 3.62 5.52 18.41
C ARG A 17 4.43 4.87 19.53
N SER A 18 3.95 3.79 20.12
CA SER A 18 4.70 3.08 21.17
C SER A 18 6.02 2.51 20.65
N ILE A 19 6.03 1.97 19.43
CA ILE A 19 7.21 1.32 18.83
C ILE A 19 8.32 2.33 18.54
N TYR A 20 7.97 3.57 18.17
CA TYR A 20 8.97 4.63 17.94
C TYR A 20 9.79 4.99 19.18
N PHE A 21 9.20 4.81 20.36
CA PHE A 21 9.83 5.16 21.64
C PHE A 21 10.29 3.95 22.45
N SER A 22 9.95 2.73 22.03
CA SER A 22 10.39 1.51 22.71
C SER A 22 11.84 1.16 22.35
N ASP A 23 12.56 0.58 23.31
CA ASP A 23 13.84 -0.04 23.05
C ASP A 23 13.70 -1.30 22.18
N GLU A 24 14.78 -1.68 21.50
CA GLU A 24 14.79 -2.84 20.60
C GLU A 24 14.36 -4.14 21.28
N ASN A 25 14.79 -4.38 22.51
CA ASN A 25 14.38 -5.55 23.32
C ASN A 25 12.91 -5.55 23.76
N GLN A 26 12.22 -4.42 23.56
CA GLN A 26 10.79 -4.23 23.82
C GLN A 26 9.97 -4.13 22.53
N GLY A 27 10.57 -4.50 21.40
CA GLY A 27 9.92 -4.47 20.09
C GLY A 27 10.06 -3.14 19.33
N GLY A 28 10.90 -2.23 19.81
CA GLY A 28 11.26 -1.00 19.10
C GLY A 28 12.17 -1.26 17.89
N PHE A 29 12.35 -0.25 17.06
CA PHE A 29 13.24 -0.33 15.90
C PHE A 29 14.71 -0.26 16.33
N HIS A 30 15.56 -1.06 15.70
CA HIS A 30 17.00 -1.08 15.93
C HIS A 30 17.60 0.34 15.86
N ASN A 31 18.29 0.74 16.93
CA ASN A 31 18.85 2.10 17.08
C ASN A 31 17.87 3.24 16.80
N HIS A 32 16.57 3.02 16.98
CA HIS A 32 15.51 4.00 16.70
C HIS A 32 15.58 4.64 15.29
N TRP A 33 16.10 3.91 14.29
CA TRP A 33 16.33 4.42 12.94
C TRP A 33 15.09 5.07 12.34
N ASN A 34 13.93 4.49 12.59
CA ASN A 34 12.65 4.99 12.05
C ASN A 34 12.28 6.37 12.66
N LYS A 35 12.52 6.55 13.98
CA LYS A 35 12.33 7.84 14.64
C LYS A 35 13.30 8.89 14.09
N ALA A 36 14.57 8.53 13.90
CA ALA A 36 15.57 9.40 13.28
C ALA A 36 15.15 9.81 11.87
N TYR A 37 14.66 8.87 11.07
CA TYR A 37 14.11 9.17 9.74
C TYR A 37 12.99 10.21 9.80
N CYS A 38 12.04 10.09 10.75
CA CYS A 38 10.95 11.04 10.91
C CYS A 38 11.41 12.46 11.29
N MET A 39 12.61 12.61 11.85
CA MET A 39 13.18 13.92 12.20
C MET A 39 13.72 14.66 10.98
N GLU A 40 14.19 13.93 9.97
CA GLU A 40 14.96 14.45 8.83
C GLU A 40 14.19 14.47 7.52
N HIS A 41 13.13 13.66 7.40
CA HIS A 41 12.37 13.43 6.17
C HIS A 41 10.88 13.69 6.32
N THR A 42 10.21 13.92 5.17
CA THR A 42 8.77 14.09 5.06
C THR A 42 8.21 13.23 3.92
N GLY A 43 6.97 13.46 3.47
CA GLY A 43 6.34 12.69 2.41
C GLY A 43 5.77 11.35 2.89
N ASN A 44 5.84 10.32 2.03
CA ASN A 44 5.36 8.97 2.31
C ASN A 44 6.56 8.00 2.45
N PRO A 45 7.05 7.71 3.66
CA PRO A 45 8.22 6.87 3.86
C PRO A 45 7.95 5.36 3.63
N TYR A 46 6.68 4.95 3.48
CA TYR A 46 6.34 3.53 3.37
C TYR A 46 5.21 3.27 2.37
N PRO A 47 5.43 3.52 1.06
CA PRO A 47 4.39 3.45 0.04
C PRO A 47 4.00 2.02 -0.35
N THR A 48 4.92 1.05 -0.26
CA THR A 48 4.80 -0.27 -0.89
C THR A 48 3.59 -1.08 -0.44
N HIS A 49 3.21 -1.00 0.85
CA HIS A 49 2.06 -1.74 1.38
C HIS A 49 0.71 -1.30 0.77
N GLY A 50 0.56 -0.02 0.52
CA GLY A 50 -0.64 0.50 -0.13
C GLY A 50 -0.55 0.40 -1.65
N LEU A 51 0.63 0.72 -2.21
CA LEU A 51 0.80 0.89 -3.64
C LEU A 51 0.91 -0.45 -4.40
N GLY A 52 1.71 -1.40 -3.89
CA GLY A 52 1.98 -2.65 -4.59
C GLY A 52 0.73 -3.39 -5.06
N PRO A 53 -0.23 -3.71 -4.17
CA PRO A 53 -1.45 -4.41 -4.57
C PRO A 53 -2.27 -3.66 -5.63
N VAL A 54 -2.38 -2.33 -5.52
CA VAL A 54 -3.18 -1.55 -6.47
C VAL A 54 -2.48 -1.38 -7.81
N CYS A 55 -1.14 -1.33 -7.85
CA CYS A 55 -0.37 -1.37 -9.09
C CYS A 55 -0.57 -2.69 -9.86
N GLN A 56 -0.65 -3.82 -9.15
CA GLN A 56 -0.96 -5.11 -9.78
C GLN A 56 -2.37 -5.12 -10.41
N ILE A 57 -3.36 -4.51 -9.75
CA ILE A 57 -4.72 -4.39 -10.27
C ILE A 57 -4.76 -3.52 -11.53
N LEU A 58 -3.99 -2.44 -11.56
CA LEU A 58 -3.92 -1.51 -12.68
C LEU A 58 -3.03 -2.00 -13.84
N ASN A 59 -2.36 -3.15 -13.68
CA ASN A 59 -1.35 -3.68 -14.62
C ASN A 59 -0.21 -2.67 -14.89
N ILE A 60 0.26 -2.01 -13.85
CA ILE A 60 1.43 -1.12 -13.95
C ILE A 60 2.64 -1.92 -14.43
N HIS A 61 3.43 -1.37 -15.35
CA HIS A 61 4.50 -1.97 -16.16
C HIS A 61 4.03 -3.07 -17.14
N ARG A 62 2.74 -3.38 -17.19
CA ARG A 62 2.16 -4.45 -18.03
C ARG A 62 0.94 -3.92 -18.81
N GLY A 63 1.14 -2.75 -19.41
CA GLY A 63 0.12 -2.05 -20.22
C GLY A 63 -0.25 -0.66 -19.70
N ASP A 64 0.25 -0.24 -18.53
CA ASP A 64 0.15 1.12 -17.99
C ASP A 64 1.41 1.43 -17.17
N ARG A 65 1.68 2.69 -16.81
CA ARG A 65 2.73 3.11 -15.89
C ARG A 65 2.32 4.33 -15.08
N LEU A 66 2.97 4.54 -13.95
CA LEU A 66 2.81 5.78 -13.20
C LEU A 66 3.44 6.93 -14.00
N ASN A 67 2.78 8.10 -14.00
CA ASN A 67 3.21 9.25 -14.80
C ASN A 67 3.76 10.36 -13.93
N TYR A 68 2.96 10.89 -13.01
CA TYR A 68 3.36 11.91 -12.04
C TYR A 68 2.57 11.77 -10.76
N LEU A 69 3.07 12.39 -9.70
CA LEU A 69 2.39 12.47 -8.42
C LEU A 69 2.34 13.90 -7.88
N VAL A 70 1.37 14.12 -6.98
CA VAL A 70 1.28 15.31 -6.10
C VAL A 70 1.13 14.79 -4.68
N SER A 71 1.91 15.31 -3.74
CA SER A 71 1.90 14.86 -2.35
C SER A 71 1.75 16.04 -1.38
N MET A 72 0.99 15.82 -0.32
CA MET A 72 0.73 16.78 0.74
C MET A 72 0.79 16.10 2.11
N SER A 73 1.44 16.74 3.05
CA SER A 73 1.51 16.28 4.45
C SER A 73 0.83 17.27 5.38
N THR A 74 0.21 16.77 6.45
CA THR A 74 -0.22 17.61 7.58
C THR A 74 1.01 18.10 8.35
N HIS A 75 0.81 19.03 9.28
CA HIS A 75 1.82 19.30 10.30
C HIS A 75 1.98 18.08 11.25
N GLN A 76 3.09 18.04 11.96
CA GLN A 76 3.35 17.02 12.97
C GLN A 76 2.71 17.44 14.32
N ALA A 77 2.02 16.52 14.98
CA ALA A 77 1.43 16.69 16.31
C ALA A 77 1.41 15.37 17.10
N GLY A 78 1.11 14.24 16.46
CA GLY A 78 0.81 12.96 17.10
C GLY A 78 1.97 12.37 17.90
N MET A 79 3.21 12.46 17.39
CA MET A 79 4.40 11.99 18.10
C MET A 79 4.66 12.84 19.36
N THR A 80 4.62 14.16 19.22
CA THR A 80 4.83 15.11 20.35
C THR A 80 3.76 14.94 21.42
N GLU A 81 2.49 14.82 21.04
CA GLU A 81 1.41 14.62 22.00
C GLU A 81 1.53 13.27 22.73
N TYR A 82 1.87 12.22 22.01
CA TYR A 82 2.14 10.92 22.62
C TYR A 82 3.30 11.00 23.62
N ALA A 83 4.41 11.62 23.24
CA ALA A 83 5.57 11.78 24.11
C ALA A 83 5.26 12.60 25.37
N ARG A 84 4.55 13.73 25.24
CA ARG A 84 4.13 14.56 26.37
C ARG A 84 3.27 13.80 27.38
N ARG A 85 2.36 12.97 26.88
CA ARG A 85 1.48 12.17 27.74
C ARG A 85 2.19 11.01 28.40
N THR A 86 3.16 10.40 27.71
CA THR A 86 3.83 9.18 28.17
C THR A 86 5.03 9.48 29.07
N PHE A 87 5.83 10.49 28.71
CA PHE A 87 7.12 10.81 29.37
C PHE A 87 7.11 12.14 30.13
N GLY A 88 6.06 12.95 29.96
CA GLY A 88 5.95 14.27 30.55
C GLY A 88 6.34 15.40 29.60
N LYS A 89 5.79 16.59 29.84
CA LYS A 89 5.97 17.76 28.93
C LYS A 89 7.42 18.22 28.78
N GLU A 90 8.22 18.06 29.83
CA GLU A 90 9.60 18.52 29.88
C GLU A 90 10.61 17.44 29.48
N SER A 91 10.15 16.27 29.06
CA SER A 91 11.05 15.18 28.64
C SER A 91 11.73 15.50 27.30
N PRO A 92 12.95 14.96 27.07
CA PRO A 92 13.61 15.09 25.78
C PRO A 92 12.77 14.61 24.61
N GLU A 93 12.00 13.51 24.79
CA GLU A 93 11.11 12.94 23.79
C GLU A 93 9.98 13.92 23.40
N ALA A 94 9.45 14.66 24.37
CA ALA A 94 8.40 15.64 24.15
C ALA A 94 8.90 16.96 23.50
N GLN A 95 10.19 17.24 23.60
CA GLN A 95 10.83 18.40 22.99
C GLN A 95 11.42 18.11 21.60
N GLN A 96 11.36 16.84 21.17
CA GLN A 96 11.91 16.44 19.88
C GLN A 96 11.07 17.03 18.73
N ALA A 97 11.76 17.66 17.77
CA ALA A 97 11.15 18.10 16.53
C ALA A 97 11.14 16.97 15.49
N TYR A 98 10.09 16.91 14.69
CA TYR A 98 9.93 15.97 13.58
C TYR A 98 9.52 16.72 12.33
N LEU A 99 10.14 16.38 11.20
CA LEU A 99 9.80 16.94 9.89
C LEU A 99 8.64 16.18 9.23
N LEU A 100 8.53 14.87 9.51
CA LEU A 100 7.45 14.05 8.99
C LEU A 100 6.10 14.51 9.54
N GLY A 101 5.20 14.88 8.65
CA GLY A 101 3.80 15.16 9.01
C GLY A 101 3.07 13.90 9.48
N ASP A 102 2.03 14.09 10.28
CA ASP A 102 1.26 12.98 10.85
C ASP A 102 0.53 12.15 9.80
N MET A 103 0.03 12.80 8.76
CA MET A 103 -0.69 12.20 7.64
C MET A 103 -0.13 12.71 6.33
N ASN A 104 0.30 11.79 5.46
CA ASN A 104 0.60 12.10 4.08
C ASN A 104 -0.49 11.54 3.16
N THR A 105 -0.87 12.34 2.17
CA THR A 105 -1.75 11.94 1.07
C THR A 105 -1.05 12.25 -0.25
N THR A 106 -0.85 11.23 -1.05
CA THR A 106 -0.24 11.31 -2.38
C THR A 106 -1.28 10.90 -3.42
N LEU A 107 -1.49 11.74 -4.42
CA LEU A 107 -2.29 11.42 -5.61
C LEU A 107 -1.34 11.12 -6.75
N ILE A 108 -1.54 9.99 -7.41
CA ILE A 108 -0.72 9.54 -8.54
C ILE A 108 -1.62 9.41 -9.77
N HIS A 109 -1.14 9.89 -10.90
CA HIS A 109 -1.80 9.78 -12.19
C HIS A 109 -1.02 8.79 -13.06
N THR A 110 -1.72 7.91 -13.78
CA THR A 110 -1.09 6.98 -14.73
C THR A 110 -1.10 7.55 -16.14
N VAL A 111 -0.28 7.01 -17.03
CA VAL A 111 -0.24 7.43 -18.45
C VAL A 111 -1.58 7.20 -19.15
N LYS A 112 -2.33 6.16 -18.76
CA LYS A 112 -3.66 5.87 -19.31
C LYS A 112 -4.81 6.60 -18.59
N GLY A 113 -4.50 7.60 -17.76
CA GLY A 113 -5.51 8.47 -17.16
C GLY A 113 -6.20 7.94 -15.92
N LYS A 114 -5.70 6.86 -15.32
CA LYS A 114 -6.19 6.34 -14.05
C LYS A 114 -5.58 7.09 -12.87
N THR A 115 -6.23 7.06 -11.72
CA THR A 115 -5.74 7.72 -10.51
C THR A 115 -5.57 6.76 -9.36
N ILE A 116 -4.55 7.01 -8.53
CA ILE A 116 -4.29 6.29 -7.29
C ILE A 116 -4.26 7.30 -6.15
N GLN A 117 -5.03 7.07 -5.08
CA GLN A 117 -4.85 7.76 -3.82
C GLN A 117 -4.03 6.87 -2.89
N LEU A 118 -2.91 7.39 -2.41
CA LEU A 118 -2.03 6.68 -1.49
C LEU A 118 -1.90 7.46 -0.18
N GLN A 119 -2.15 6.81 0.96
CA GLN A 119 -2.08 7.43 2.27
C GLN A 119 -1.07 6.74 3.19
N TYR A 120 -0.41 7.55 4.02
CA TYR A 120 0.48 7.07 5.08
C TYR A 120 0.18 7.78 6.39
N CYS A 121 0.05 7.02 7.49
CA CYS A 121 -0.05 7.55 8.85
C CYS A 121 0.32 6.46 9.86
N THR A 122 1.25 6.77 10.78
CA THR A 122 1.68 5.83 11.84
C THR A 122 1.58 6.42 13.25
N VAL A 123 1.00 7.60 13.37
CA VAL A 123 0.99 8.37 14.62
C VAL A 123 -0.40 8.79 15.09
N HIS A 124 -1.44 8.15 14.58
CA HIS A 124 -2.83 8.35 15.02
C HIS A 124 -3.43 7.05 15.57
N PRO A 125 -4.38 7.12 16.52
CA PRO A 125 -5.12 5.97 17.03
C PRO A 125 -6.19 5.48 16.04
N ARG A 126 -5.96 5.65 14.75
CA ARG A 126 -6.84 5.15 13.69
C ARG A 126 -6.67 3.65 13.57
N PRO A 127 -7.74 2.86 13.44
CA PRO A 127 -7.63 1.44 13.19
C PRO A 127 -6.75 1.13 11.98
N TYR A 128 -6.02 0.01 12.05
CA TYR A 128 -5.20 -0.46 10.95
C TYR A 128 -5.96 -0.51 9.63
N SER A 129 -5.38 0.06 8.58
CA SER A 129 -5.98 0.06 7.26
C SER A 129 -4.92 0.14 6.16
N ARG A 130 -5.12 -0.62 5.11
CA ARG A 130 -4.42 -0.45 3.83
C ARG A 130 -5.31 0.16 2.76
N SER A 131 -6.53 0.62 3.11
CA SER A 131 -7.59 1.05 2.19
C SER A 131 -7.99 -0.08 1.24
N HIS A 132 -7.28 -0.28 0.15
CA HIS A 132 -7.57 -1.25 -0.91
C HIS A 132 -8.98 -1.07 -1.46
N THR A 133 -9.22 0.13 -2.00
CA THR A 133 -10.44 0.48 -2.72
C THR A 133 -10.20 0.39 -4.22
N ILE A 134 -11.16 -0.14 -4.94
CA ILE A 134 -11.15 -0.31 -6.40
C ILE A 134 -12.44 0.24 -6.95
N CYS A 135 -12.36 1.23 -7.85
CA CYS A 135 -13.51 1.82 -8.53
C CYS A 135 -13.41 1.55 -10.02
N GLY A 136 -14.33 0.76 -10.52
CA GLY A 136 -14.50 0.49 -11.96
C GLY A 136 -15.80 1.04 -12.48
N THR A 137 -15.99 1.02 -13.80
CA THR A 137 -17.20 1.52 -14.47
C THR A 137 -18.44 0.70 -14.17
N ARG A 138 -18.29 -0.55 -13.69
CA ARG A 138 -19.38 -1.51 -13.41
C ARG A 138 -19.25 -2.20 -12.06
N GLY A 139 -18.27 -1.82 -11.24
CA GLY A 139 -18.08 -2.45 -9.95
C GLY A 139 -17.18 -1.64 -9.02
N PHE A 140 -17.41 -1.88 -7.75
CA PHE A 140 -16.66 -1.31 -6.63
C PHE A 140 -16.24 -2.43 -5.68
N ALA A 141 -15.04 -2.33 -5.13
CA ALA A 141 -14.62 -3.16 -4.00
C ALA A 141 -13.76 -2.37 -3.04
N GLN A 142 -13.89 -2.66 -1.75
CA GLN A 142 -12.96 -2.20 -0.72
C GLN A 142 -12.69 -3.32 0.30
N LYS A 143 -11.52 -3.24 0.96
CA LYS A 143 -11.17 -4.19 2.02
C LYS A 143 -11.37 -3.60 3.41
N TYR A 144 -11.07 -2.33 3.61
CA TYR A 144 -11.09 -1.63 4.90
C TYR A 144 -12.04 -0.45 4.88
N PRO A 145 -12.73 -0.12 6.01
CA PRO A 145 -12.75 -0.85 7.28
C PRO A 145 -13.59 -2.12 7.24
N VAL A 146 -14.53 -2.21 6.31
CA VAL A 146 -15.42 -3.36 6.12
C VAL A 146 -15.30 -3.83 4.68
N ALA A 147 -15.07 -5.13 4.47
CA ALA A 147 -15.02 -5.70 3.13
C ALA A 147 -16.38 -5.53 2.45
N THR A 148 -16.37 -4.89 1.28
CA THR A 148 -17.58 -4.61 0.50
C THR A 148 -17.28 -4.83 -0.98
N ILE A 149 -18.19 -5.50 -1.68
CA ILE A 149 -18.15 -5.62 -3.14
C ILE A 149 -19.54 -5.23 -3.65
N SER A 150 -19.59 -4.34 -4.64
CA SER A 150 -20.82 -3.95 -5.34
C SER A 150 -20.57 -4.08 -6.84
N LEU A 151 -21.43 -4.83 -7.54
CA LEU A 151 -21.33 -5.07 -8.97
C LEU A 151 -22.68 -4.70 -9.61
N GLU A 152 -22.63 -3.94 -10.70
CA GLU A 152 -23.82 -3.42 -11.39
C GLU A 152 -24.82 -4.52 -11.75
N ASP A 153 -24.34 -5.63 -12.31
CA ASP A 153 -25.20 -6.71 -12.78
C ASP A 153 -25.68 -7.68 -11.68
N VAL A 154 -25.12 -7.59 -10.47
CA VAL A 154 -25.35 -8.57 -9.39
C VAL A 154 -26.08 -7.96 -8.21
N CYS A 155 -25.94 -6.64 -8.01
CA CYS A 155 -26.51 -5.92 -6.87
C CYS A 155 -27.74 -5.06 -7.24
N SER A 156 -28.22 -5.13 -8.46
CA SER A 156 -29.27 -4.23 -8.99
C SER A 156 -30.72 -4.68 -8.70
N GLY A 157 -30.96 -5.77 -7.97
CA GLY A 157 -32.31 -6.28 -7.65
C GLY A 157 -32.54 -6.47 -6.16
N GLU A 158 -33.68 -6.04 -5.63
CA GLU A 158 -34.04 -6.13 -4.21
C GLU A 158 -34.26 -7.57 -3.68
N ALA A 159 -34.37 -8.59 -4.55
CA ALA A 159 -34.76 -9.93 -4.15
C ALA A 159 -33.62 -10.98 -4.13
N ASP A 160 -32.51 -10.77 -4.83
CA ASP A 160 -31.38 -11.74 -4.95
C ASP A 160 -30.02 -11.08 -4.82
N SER A 161 -29.81 -10.24 -3.79
CA SER A 161 -28.52 -9.61 -3.55
C SER A 161 -27.51 -10.66 -3.10
N VAL A 162 -26.58 -11.03 -3.99
CA VAL A 162 -25.42 -11.85 -3.64
C VAL A 162 -24.57 -11.08 -2.63
N THR A 163 -24.28 -11.70 -1.50
CA THR A 163 -23.52 -11.08 -0.41
C THR A 163 -22.05 -10.89 -0.79
N THR A 164 -21.36 -9.96 -0.10
CA THR A 164 -19.91 -9.80 -0.24
C THR A 164 -19.16 -11.11 0.07
N GLU A 165 -19.59 -11.87 1.05
CA GLU A 165 -19.02 -13.16 1.43
C GLU A 165 -19.13 -14.20 0.31
N GLU A 166 -20.28 -14.30 -0.34
CA GLU A 166 -20.48 -15.20 -1.47
C GLU A 166 -19.61 -14.82 -2.67
N LEU A 167 -19.46 -13.51 -2.95
CA LEU A 167 -18.57 -13.03 -4.01
C LEU A 167 -17.10 -13.33 -3.66
N LEU A 168 -16.65 -13.12 -2.43
CA LEU A 168 -15.30 -13.45 -1.98
C LEU A 168 -15.01 -14.96 -2.09
N GLN A 169 -15.97 -15.82 -1.77
CA GLN A 169 -15.84 -17.27 -1.96
C GLN A 169 -15.77 -17.66 -3.43
N ARG A 170 -16.67 -17.12 -4.25
CA ARG A 170 -16.75 -17.42 -5.69
C ARG A 170 -15.51 -16.99 -6.46
N TYR A 171 -14.90 -15.87 -6.06
CA TYR A 171 -13.73 -15.27 -6.71
C TYR A 171 -12.47 -15.36 -5.87
N GLN A 172 -12.39 -16.37 -4.98
CA GLN A 172 -11.18 -16.61 -4.19
C GLN A 172 -9.97 -16.81 -5.11
N HIS A 173 -8.86 -16.15 -4.80
CA HIS A 173 -7.65 -16.28 -5.59
C HIS A 173 -7.15 -17.74 -5.59
N PRO A 174 -6.77 -18.31 -6.75
CA PRO A 174 -6.31 -19.71 -6.83
C PRO A 174 -5.19 -20.04 -5.85
N PHE A 175 -4.23 -19.15 -5.63
CA PHE A 175 -3.14 -19.37 -4.68
C PHE A 175 -3.61 -19.52 -3.24
N THR A 176 -4.60 -18.76 -2.81
CA THR A 176 -5.22 -18.95 -1.49
C THR A 176 -5.92 -20.31 -1.42
N ALA A 177 -6.64 -20.68 -2.47
CA ALA A 177 -7.38 -21.94 -2.51
C ALA A 177 -6.49 -23.19 -2.57
N THR A 178 -5.23 -23.07 -3.00
CA THR A 178 -4.27 -24.19 -3.17
C THR A 178 -3.09 -24.06 -2.21
N ILE A 179 -2.13 -23.20 -2.52
CA ILE A 179 -0.88 -23.02 -1.76
C ILE A 179 -1.17 -22.56 -0.31
N GLY A 180 -2.10 -21.63 -0.12
CA GLY A 180 -2.49 -21.17 1.20
C GLY A 180 -3.06 -22.27 2.07
N LYS A 181 -3.97 -23.11 1.53
CA LYS A 181 -4.49 -24.27 2.25
C LYS A 181 -3.39 -25.31 2.57
N GLU A 182 -2.40 -25.46 1.71
CA GLU A 182 -1.25 -26.30 2.00
C GLU A 182 -0.42 -25.74 3.15
N GLY A 183 -0.14 -24.43 3.14
CA GLY A 183 0.54 -23.74 4.23
C GLY A 183 -0.19 -23.91 5.57
N ALA A 184 -1.50 -23.70 5.58
CA ALA A 184 -2.33 -23.92 6.76
C ALA A 184 -2.24 -25.36 7.30
N ARG A 185 -2.27 -26.36 6.42
CA ARG A 185 -2.08 -27.80 6.82
C ARG A 185 -0.69 -28.06 7.38
N LYS A 186 0.33 -27.33 6.96
CA LYS A 186 1.70 -27.42 7.49
C LYS A 186 1.90 -26.61 8.79
N GLY A 187 0.87 -25.89 9.26
CA GLY A 187 0.93 -25.12 10.49
C GLY A 187 1.77 -23.84 10.37
N VAL A 188 1.91 -23.27 9.17
CA VAL A 188 2.66 -22.02 9.01
C VAL A 188 1.92 -20.85 9.69
N PRO A 189 2.66 -19.94 10.36
CA PRO A 189 2.03 -18.88 11.15
C PRO A 189 1.41 -17.78 10.27
N ASN A 190 1.81 -17.68 9.00
CA ASN A 190 1.33 -16.66 8.07
C ASN A 190 1.19 -17.23 6.66
N GLU A 191 -0.04 -17.46 6.24
CA GLU A 191 -0.40 -17.99 4.92
C GLU A 191 0.13 -17.10 3.77
N MET A 192 0.03 -15.80 3.90
CA MET A 192 0.47 -14.85 2.86
C MET A 192 1.98 -14.97 2.61
N ASN A 193 2.79 -15.03 3.67
CA ASN A 193 4.24 -15.19 3.53
C ASN A 193 4.58 -16.54 2.89
N TYR A 194 3.88 -17.60 3.27
CA TYR A 194 4.07 -18.92 2.65
C TYR A 194 3.77 -18.91 1.15
N ILE A 195 2.68 -18.28 0.73
CA ILE A 195 2.33 -18.14 -0.70
C ILE A 195 3.44 -17.37 -1.43
N MET A 196 3.90 -16.26 -0.87
CA MET A 196 4.94 -15.41 -1.46
C MET A 196 6.25 -16.19 -1.67
N ASP A 197 6.74 -16.85 -0.64
CA ASP A 197 7.99 -17.63 -0.69
C ASP A 197 7.86 -18.82 -1.63
N TYR A 198 6.75 -19.55 -1.58
CA TYR A 198 6.46 -20.65 -2.48
C TYR A 198 6.50 -20.19 -3.95
N ARG A 199 5.82 -19.09 -4.27
CA ARG A 199 5.76 -18.54 -5.62
C ARG A 199 7.13 -18.10 -6.13
N LEU A 200 7.92 -17.44 -5.31
CA LEU A 200 9.29 -17.05 -5.63
C LEU A 200 10.13 -18.28 -6.01
N ILE A 201 10.16 -19.29 -5.14
CA ILE A 201 10.92 -20.52 -5.37
C ILE A 201 10.41 -21.27 -6.60
N TYR A 202 9.09 -21.37 -6.76
CA TYR A 202 8.47 -22.03 -7.90
C TYR A 202 8.85 -21.35 -9.23
N CYS A 203 8.74 -20.04 -9.32
CA CYS A 203 9.10 -19.30 -10.52
C CYS A 203 10.59 -19.46 -10.87
N LEU A 204 11.48 -19.35 -9.89
CA LEU A 204 12.92 -19.53 -10.09
C LEU A 204 13.25 -20.97 -10.54
N HIS A 205 12.64 -21.98 -9.93
CA HIS A 205 12.88 -23.39 -10.26
C HIS A 205 12.43 -23.73 -11.68
N HIS A 206 11.33 -23.12 -12.15
CA HIS A 206 10.76 -23.41 -13.46
C HIS A 206 11.16 -22.41 -14.55
N GLY A 207 12.02 -21.42 -14.24
CA GLY A 207 12.42 -20.37 -15.20
C GLY A 207 11.25 -19.49 -15.64
N LEU A 208 10.26 -19.28 -14.77
CA LEU A 208 9.09 -18.44 -15.03
C LEU A 208 9.36 -17.00 -14.60
N PRO A 209 8.66 -16.01 -15.19
CA PRO A 209 8.67 -14.64 -14.68
C PRO A 209 8.20 -14.60 -13.22
N LEU A 210 8.81 -13.73 -12.44
CA LEU A 210 8.39 -13.49 -11.06
C LEU A 210 7.05 -12.76 -11.02
N ASP A 211 6.27 -12.99 -9.97
CA ASP A 211 4.98 -12.28 -9.74
C ASP A 211 5.19 -10.77 -9.50
N MET A 212 6.36 -10.39 -9.00
CA MET A 212 6.86 -9.04 -8.86
C MET A 212 8.31 -8.99 -9.33
N ASP A 213 8.70 -7.97 -10.06
CA ASP A 213 10.04 -7.83 -10.63
C ASP A 213 10.78 -6.58 -10.12
N VAL A 214 11.98 -6.33 -10.64
CA VAL A 214 12.80 -5.20 -10.25
C VAL A 214 12.18 -3.85 -10.62
N TYR A 215 11.38 -3.80 -11.68
CA TYR A 215 10.70 -2.58 -12.10
C TYR A 215 9.57 -2.22 -11.13
N ASP A 216 8.79 -3.21 -10.68
CA ASP A 216 7.80 -3.04 -9.62
C ASP A 216 8.46 -2.49 -8.35
N ALA A 217 9.58 -3.08 -7.93
CA ALA A 217 10.31 -2.66 -6.74
C ALA A 217 10.85 -1.23 -6.86
N ALA A 218 11.44 -0.87 -8.00
CA ALA A 218 11.98 0.47 -8.25
C ALA A 218 10.89 1.52 -8.23
N GLU A 219 9.78 1.29 -8.95
CA GLU A 219 8.68 2.24 -9.04
C GLU A 219 7.95 2.44 -7.72
N TRP A 220 7.68 1.36 -6.97
CA TRP A 220 7.03 1.52 -5.66
C TRP A 220 7.93 2.24 -4.66
N SER A 221 9.24 1.99 -4.69
CA SER A 221 10.19 2.60 -3.76
C SER A 221 10.47 4.07 -4.07
N CYS A 222 10.49 4.48 -5.34
CA CYS A 222 10.77 5.88 -5.71
C CYS A 222 9.72 6.86 -5.19
N ILE A 223 8.52 6.41 -4.87
CA ILE A 223 7.46 7.26 -4.30
C ILE A 223 7.88 7.88 -2.97
N THR A 224 8.73 7.23 -2.19
CA THR A 224 9.27 7.79 -0.96
C THR A 224 9.96 9.13 -1.24
N GLU A 225 10.95 9.13 -2.10
CA GLU A 225 11.72 10.32 -2.48
C GLU A 225 10.85 11.35 -3.24
N LEU A 226 10.06 10.91 -4.22
CA LEU A 226 9.27 11.82 -5.05
C LEU A 226 8.12 12.48 -4.27
N SER A 227 7.53 11.79 -3.29
CA SER A 227 6.53 12.38 -2.42
C SER A 227 7.13 13.44 -1.50
N GLU A 228 8.33 13.22 -0.96
CA GLU A 228 9.07 14.21 -0.20
C GLU A 228 9.38 15.44 -1.05
N GLN A 229 9.91 15.25 -2.25
CA GLN A 229 10.17 16.36 -3.18
C GLN A 229 8.90 17.19 -3.45
N SER A 230 7.75 16.53 -3.67
CA SER A 230 6.49 17.23 -3.87
C SER A 230 6.10 18.07 -2.65
N VAL A 231 6.14 17.49 -1.45
CA VAL A 231 5.79 18.19 -0.19
C VAL A 231 6.70 19.40 0.03
N LEU A 232 8.02 19.22 -0.10
CA LEU A 232 9.01 20.30 0.12
C LEU A 232 8.90 21.44 -0.91
N ASN A 233 8.33 21.16 -2.08
CA ASN A 233 8.13 22.15 -3.14
C ASN A 233 6.68 22.67 -3.23
N GLY A 234 5.93 22.64 -2.14
CA GLY A 234 4.57 23.19 -2.07
C GLY A 234 3.54 22.35 -2.83
N SER A 235 3.68 21.03 -2.79
CA SER A 235 2.81 20.06 -3.45
C SER A 235 2.81 20.18 -4.98
N ARG A 236 3.93 20.52 -5.56
CA ARG A 236 4.09 20.55 -7.04
C ARG A 236 4.03 19.15 -7.61
N PRO A 237 3.48 18.99 -8.84
CA PRO A 237 3.59 17.72 -9.56
C PRO A 237 5.07 17.32 -9.76
N ILE A 238 5.38 16.07 -9.49
CA ILE A 238 6.69 15.46 -9.71
C ILE A 238 6.52 14.29 -10.67
N GLU A 239 7.29 14.28 -11.75
CA GLU A 239 7.28 13.19 -12.72
C GLU A 239 7.87 11.92 -12.12
N ILE A 240 7.26 10.79 -12.45
CA ILE A 240 7.74 9.46 -12.04
C ILE A 240 8.54 8.88 -13.19
N PRO A 241 9.81 8.49 -12.97
CA PRO A 241 10.67 7.94 -14.01
C PRO A 241 10.10 6.66 -14.63
N ASP A 242 10.26 6.47 -15.92
CA ASP A 242 9.99 5.20 -16.57
C ASP A 242 11.19 4.25 -16.42
N PHE A 243 11.15 3.40 -15.43
CA PHE A 243 12.20 2.41 -15.17
C PHE A 243 12.29 1.35 -16.26
N THR A 244 11.20 1.12 -17.01
CA THR A 244 11.14 0.12 -18.08
C THR A 244 11.69 0.64 -19.42
N ARG A 245 11.95 1.95 -19.53
CA ARG A 245 12.42 2.59 -20.77
C ARG A 245 11.51 2.34 -21.98
N GLY A 246 10.20 2.40 -21.75
CA GLY A 246 9.18 2.17 -22.77
C GLY A 246 8.70 0.71 -22.88
N ALA A 247 9.35 -0.25 -22.23
CA ALA A 247 8.96 -1.65 -22.34
C ALA A 247 7.63 -1.98 -21.61
N TRP A 248 7.10 -1.10 -20.78
CA TRP A 248 5.81 -1.28 -20.10
C TRP A 248 4.62 -1.52 -21.03
N GLU A 249 4.72 -1.09 -22.30
CA GLU A 249 3.67 -1.33 -23.31
C GLU A 249 3.62 -2.78 -23.79
N ILE A 250 4.75 -3.48 -23.77
CA ILE A 250 4.91 -4.80 -24.37
C ILE A 250 5.18 -5.91 -23.34
N PHE A 251 5.41 -5.58 -22.08
CA PHE A 251 5.57 -6.61 -21.05
C PHE A 251 4.27 -7.41 -20.91
N PRO A 252 4.35 -8.75 -20.89
CA PRO A 252 3.18 -9.57 -20.69
C PRO A 252 2.61 -9.36 -19.29
N CYS A 253 1.28 -9.36 -19.17
CA CYS A 253 0.66 -9.50 -17.86
C CYS A 253 1.17 -10.76 -17.19
N VAL A 254 1.45 -10.70 -15.88
CA VAL A 254 1.84 -11.88 -15.11
C VAL A 254 0.75 -12.93 -15.30
N ALA A 255 1.12 -14.11 -15.79
CA ALA A 255 0.18 -15.19 -16.02
C ALA A 255 -0.48 -15.55 -14.68
N LYS A 256 -1.78 -15.35 -14.59
CA LYS A 256 -2.59 -15.72 -13.41
C LYS A 256 -2.94 -17.22 -13.42
N ASN A 257 -1.96 -18.08 -13.81
CA ASN A 257 -2.12 -19.52 -13.84
C ASN A 257 -1.70 -20.18 -12.53
#